data_e9123584e8a798394c1aaef26bb4f4cc
#
_entry.id   e9123584e8a798394c1aaef26bb4f4cc
#
_cell.length_a   1.000
_cell.length_b   1.000
_cell.length_c   1.000
_cell.angle_alpha   90.00
_cell.angle_beta   90.00
_cell.angle_gamma   90.00
#
_symmetry.space_group_name_H-M   'P 1'
#
loop_
_entity.id
_entity.type
_entity.pdbx_description
1 polymer ?
#
loop_
_entity_poly.entity_id
_entity_poly.type
_entity_poly.pdbx_seq_one_letter_code
_entity_poly.pdbx_strand_id
1 'polypeptide(L)'
;IARFVRFCDAFSIPVITFVDSEKFCCLKSAARVSSAYAEATTAKISVITGEAYGALYVALAGTGSNADITFAYPNASVSPLNPYASAVIMLGDEIGKELKGSANPQADKEALVAKFKAENCSVFEAAANGYVEDVITPSATRAKLASALDMLIGKRVQRLPKKHNNLFI
;
A
#
# COMPACT_ATOMS: atom_id res chain seq x y z
N ILE A 1 -13.88 7.89 2.10
CA ILE A 1 -13.33 6.93 1.11
C ILE A 1 -14.32 5.78 0.91
N ALA A 2 -14.63 4.95 1.92
CA ALA A 2 -15.47 3.76 1.75
C ALA A 2 -16.83 4.03 1.08
N ARG A 3 -17.52 5.12 1.46
CA ARG A 3 -18.78 5.53 0.82
C ARG A 3 -18.59 5.92 -0.64
N PHE A 4 -17.51 6.61 -0.95
CA PHE A 4 -17.16 7.01 -2.31
C PHE A 4 -16.86 5.80 -3.20
N VAL A 5 -16.06 4.85 -2.71
CA VAL A 5 -15.73 3.62 -3.46
C VAL A 5 -17.00 2.81 -3.77
N ARG A 6 -17.91 2.66 -2.80
CA ARG A 6 -19.20 1.98 -3.02
C ARG A 6 -20.10 2.70 -4.03
N PHE A 7 -20.08 4.03 -4.01
CA PHE A 7 -20.77 4.83 -5.02
C PHE A 7 -20.20 4.59 -6.42
N CYS A 8 -18.88 4.65 -6.57
CA CYS A 8 -18.22 4.37 -7.83
C CYS A 8 -18.53 2.95 -8.34
N ASP A 9 -18.51 1.96 -7.44
CA ASP A 9 -18.83 0.58 -7.76
C ASP A 9 -20.27 0.41 -8.28
N ALA A 10 -21.24 1.09 -7.64
CA ALA A 10 -22.64 1.05 -8.05
C ALA A 10 -22.89 1.58 -9.49
N PHE A 11 -22.04 2.49 -9.95
CA PHE A 11 -22.13 3.06 -11.30
C PHE A 11 -21.02 2.56 -12.24
N SER A 12 -20.26 1.54 -11.85
CA SER A 12 -19.15 0.98 -12.63
C SER A 12 -18.08 2.03 -13.01
N ILE A 13 -17.88 3.02 -12.14
CA ILE A 13 -16.87 4.07 -12.32
C ILE A 13 -15.52 3.53 -11.79
N PRO A 14 -14.46 3.54 -12.63
CA PRO A 14 -13.12 3.14 -12.18
C PRO A 14 -12.60 4.02 -11.03
N VAL A 15 -11.88 3.42 -10.10
CA VAL A 15 -11.28 4.13 -8.96
C VAL A 15 -9.77 4.15 -9.12
N ILE A 16 -9.19 5.36 -9.12
CA ILE A 16 -7.75 5.56 -9.07
C ILE A 16 -7.40 6.11 -7.69
N THR A 17 -6.45 5.44 -7.02
CA THR A 17 -6.04 5.77 -5.65
C THR A 17 -4.58 6.18 -5.64
N PHE A 18 -4.28 7.40 -5.19
CA PHE A 18 -2.91 7.81 -4.89
C PHE A 18 -2.64 7.60 -3.41
N VAL A 19 -1.57 6.88 -3.10
CA VAL A 19 -1.23 6.46 -1.74
C VAL A 19 0.08 7.12 -1.30
N ASP A 20 -0.01 7.88 -0.21
CA ASP A 20 1.14 8.45 0.50
C ASP A 20 0.76 8.62 1.97
N SER A 21 0.93 7.56 2.74
CA SER A 21 0.63 7.59 4.17
C SER A 21 1.24 6.41 4.90
N GLU A 22 1.72 6.65 6.12
CA GLU A 22 2.33 5.63 6.96
C GLU A 22 1.31 4.73 7.66
N LYS A 23 0.14 5.26 8.00
CA LYS A 23 -0.83 4.58 8.87
C LYS A 23 -2.24 5.14 8.77
N PHE A 24 -3.21 4.37 9.22
CA PHE A 24 -4.57 4.84 9.47
C PHE A 24 -4.69 5.51 10.84
N CYS A 25 -5.51 6.57 10.92
CA CYS A 25 -5.82 7.24 12.18
C CYS A 25 -6.75 6.38 13.08
N CYS A 26 -7.64 5.60 12.48
CA CYS A 26 -8.67 4.84 13.18
C CYS A 26 -8.85 3.46 12.55
N LEU A 27 -8.69 2.41 13.34
CA LEU A 27 -8.80 1.02 12.88
C LEU A 27 -10.20 0.67 12.34
N LYS A 28 -11.26 1.16 12.97
CA LYS A 28 -12.64 0.97 12.50
C LYS A 28 -12.85 1.58 11.12
N SER A 29 -12.31 2.77 10.88
CA SER A 29 -12.38 3.42 9.58
C SER A 29 -11.55 2.69 8.52
N ALA A 30 -10.38 2.19 8.90
CA ALA A 30 -9.53 1.37 8.05
C ALA A 30 -10.25 0.08 7.60
N ALA A 31 -10.89 -0.63 8.53
CA ALA A 31 -11.67 -1.83 8.21
C ALA A 31 -12.82 -1.54 7.24
N ARG A 32 -13.52 -0.40 7.41
CA ARG A 32 -14.57 0.02 6.46
C ARG A 32 -14.04 0.30 5.06
N VAL A 33 -12.88 0.94 4.97
CA VAL A 33 -12.23 1.23 3.69
C VAL A 33 -11.81 -0.06 3.02
N SER A 34 -11.09 -0.92 3.73
CA SER A 34 -10.64 -2.22 3.22
C SER A 34 -11.81 -3.08 2.73
N SER A 35 -12.90 -3.16 3.50
CA SER A 35 -14.12 -3.87 3.10
C SER A 35 -14.72 -3.29 1.81
N ALA A 36 -14.78 -1.97 1.68
CA ALA A 36 -15.34 -1.33 0.49
C ALA A 36 -14.50 -1.63 -0.77
N TYR A 37 -13.16 -1.57 -0.66
CA TYR A 37 -12.26 -1.92 -1.75
C TYR A 37 -12.33 -3.41 -2.11
N ALA A 38 -12.39 -4.28 -1.11
CA ALA A 38 -12.50 -5.73 -1.32
C ALA A 38 -13.85 -6.12 -1.94
N GLU A 39 -14.93 -5.40 -1.64
CA GLU A 39 -16.26 -5.65 -2.19
C GLU A 39 -16.43 -5.07 -3.61
N ALA A 40 -15.76 -3.99 -3.93
CA ALA A 40 -15.91 -3.31 -5.21
C ALA A 40 -15.47 -4.19 -6.39
N THR A 41 -16.30 -4.24 -7.43
CA THR A 41 -16.10 -5.00 -8.65
C THR A 41 -15.57 -4.14 -9.81
N THR A 42 -15.68 -2.82 -9.69
CA THR A 42 -15.14 -1.87 -10.66
C THR A 42 -13.63 -1.94 -10.77
N ALA A 43 -13.05 -1.40 -11.85
CA ALA A 43 -11.60 -1.32 -12.02
C ALA A 43 -10.98 -0.43 -10.93
N LYS A 44 -9.92 -0.92 -10.31
CA LYS A 44 -9.21 -0.23 -9.22
C LYS A 44 -7.72 -0.22 -9.52
N ILE A 45 -7.17 0.97 -9.65
CA ILE A 45 -5.74 1.18 -9.89
C ILE A 45 -5.18 2.00 -8.75
N SER A 46 -4.07 1.54 -8.17
CA SER A 46 -3.38 2.26 -7.11
C SER A 46 -2.02 2.76 -7.57
N VAL A 47 -1.65 3.96 -7.14
CA VAL A 47 -0.34 4.57 -7.41
C VAL A 47 0.26 4.98 -6.07
N ILE A 48 1.35 4.34 -5.69
CA ILE A 48 2.08 4.68 -4.48
C ILE A 48 3.05 5.81 -4.81
N THR A 49 2.79 6.98 -4.26
CA THR A 49 3.57 8.20 -4.53
C THR A 49 4.62 8.50 -3.47
N GLY A 50 4.46 7.94 -2.28
CA GLY A 50 5.37 8.11 -1.15
C GLY A 50 5.39 6.87 -0.28
N GLU A 51 4.83 6.92 0.91
CA GLU A 51 4.87 5.84 1.88
C GLU A 51 3.61 4.98 1.85
N ALA A 52 3.78 3.66 1.92
CA ALA A 52 2.68 2.71 2.02
C ALA A 52 3.10 1.50 2.87
N TYR A 53 2.70 1.48 4.14
CA TYR A 53 3.13 0.45 5.07
C TYR A 53 1.97 -0.41 5.57
N GLY A 54 2.23 -1.71 5.68
CA GLY A 54 1.41 -2.70 6.36
C GLY A 54 -0.06 -2.70 5.95
N ALA A 55 -0.94 -2.54 6.92
CA ALA A 55 -2.39 -2.59 6.71
C ALA A 55 -2.91 -1.52 5.74
N LEU A 56 -2.22 -0.37 5.63
CA LEU A 56 -2.60 0.68 4.70
C LEU A 56 -2.30 0.26 3.26
N TYR A 57 -1.12 -0.32 3.00
CA TYR A 57 -0.79 -0.90 1.71
C TYR A 57 -1.85 -1.94 1.31
N VAL A 58 -2.12 -2.92 2.18
CA VAL A 58 -3.11 -3.98 1.91
C VAL A 58 -4.48 -3.42 1.61
N ALA A 59 -4.92 -2.39 2.37
CA ALA A 59 -6.26 -1.82 2.22
C ALA A 59 -6.46 -1.01 0.94
N LEU A 60 -5.42 -0.32 0.44
CA LEU A 60 -5.54 0.64 -0.66
C LEU A 60 -4.77 0.24 -1.92
N ALA A 61 -3.69 -0.51 -1.80
CA ALA A 61 -2.78 -0.83 -2.88
C ALA A 61 -2.46 -2.32 -3.00
N GLY A 62 -3.02 -3.17 -2.13
CA GLY A 62 -2.75 -4.61 -2.14
C GLY A 62 -3.22 -5.26 -3.44
N THR A 63 -2.26 -5.68 -4.24
CA THR A 63 -2.46 -6.34 -5.53
C THR A 63 -3.32 -7.60 -5.40
N GLY A 64 -4.26 -7.76 -6.31
CA GLY A 64 -5.13 -8.94 -6.37
C GLY A 64 -6.25 -8.98 -5.32
N SER A 65 -6.19 -8.17 -4.27
CA SER A 65 -7.26 -8.05 -3.27
C SER A 65 -8.03 -6.74 -3.39
N ASN A 66 -7.35 -5.64 -3.26
CA ASN A 66 -7.95 -4.31 -3.20
C ASN A 66 -7.61 -3.44 -4.41
N ALA A 67 -6.52 -3.72 -5.12
CA ALA A 67 -6.18 -3.11 -6.39
C ALA A 67 -6.06 -4.18 -7.49
N ASP A 68 -6.39 -3.83 -8.71
CA ASP A 68 -6.19 -4.69 -9.89
C ASP A 68 -4.78 -4.49 -10.46
N ILE A 69 -4.28 -3.27 -10.37
CA ILE A 69 -2.92 -2.90 -10.78
C ILE A 69 -2.40 -1.89 -9.77
N THR A 70 -1.17 -2.10 -9.33
CA THR A 70 -0.47 -1.20 -8.42
C THR A 70 0.81 -0.68 -9.08
N PHE A 71 0.86 0.62 -9.28
CA PHE A 71 2.06 1.35 -9.70
C PHE A 71 2.73 2.01 -8.50
N ALA A 72 4.02 2.28 -8.62
CA ALA A 72 4.71 3.07 -7.62
C ALA A 72 5.74 4.02 -8.23
N TYR A 73 6.05 5.11 -7.54
CA TYR A 73 7.14 5.99 -7.93
C TYR A 73 8.49 5.48 -7.43
N PRO A 74 9.60 5.83 -8.09
CA PRO A 74 10.93 5.34 -7.72
C PRO A 74 11.38 5.71 -6.29
N ASN A 75 10.85 6.80 -5.75
CA ASN A 75 11.11 7.26 -4.39
C ASN A 75 10.12 6.74 -3.35
N ALA A 76 9.16 5.91 -3.76
CA ALA A 76 8.20 5.31 -2.87
C ALA A 76 8.85 4.29 -1.94
N SER A 77 8.25 4.11 -0.77
CA SER A 77 8.69 3.15 0.24
C SER A 77 7.53 2.23 0.61
N VAL A 78 7.74 0.93 0.41
CA VAL A 78 6.73 -0.10 0.68
C VAL A 78 7.31 -1.12 1.65
N SER A 79 6.60 -1.42 2.73
CA SER A 79 7.04 -2.38 3.72
C SER A 79 5.86 -3.06 4.43
N PRO A 80 6.00 -4.32 4.88
CA PRO A 80 4.99 -5.02 5.67
C PRO A 80 4.64 -4.32 6.99
N LEU A 81 5.61 -3.62 7.57
CA LEU A 81 5.46 -2.83 8.79
C LEU A 81 6.11 -1.46 8.59
N ASN A 82 5.84 -0.53 9.52
CA ASN A 82 6.61 0.71 9.57
C ASN A 82 8.12 0.40 9.68
N PRO A 83 9.01 1.07 8.94
CA PRO A 83 10.45 0.78 8.91
C PRO A 83 11.11 0.73 10.27
N TYR A 84 10.69 1.60 11.21
CA TYR A 84 11.18 1.59 12.58
C TYR A 84 10.84 0.28 13.30
N ALA A 85 9.59 -0.17 13.20
CA ALA A 85 9.17 -1.42 13.83
C ALA A 85 9.87 -2.63 13.20
N SER A 86 9.99 -2.64 11.87
CA SER A 86 10.72 -3.69 11.13
C SER A 86 12.19 -3.76 11.55
N ALA A 87 12.87 -2.61 11.61
CA ALA A 87 14.26 -2.54 12.03
C ALA A 87 14.45 -3.04 13.47
N VAL A 88 13.58 -2.67 14.40
CA VAL A 88 13.64 -3.12 15.80
C VAL A 88 13.44 -4.64 15.91
N ILE A 89 12.56 -5.21 15.08
CA ILE A 89 12.32 -6.67 15.11
C ILE A 89 13.49 -7.42 14.46
N MET A 90 13.97 -6.96 13.31
CA MET A 90 14.99 -7.67 12.53
C MET A 90 16.41 -7.48 13.10
N LEU A 91 16.72 -6.28 13.58
CA LEU A 91 18.04 -5.89 14.05
C LEU A 91 18.12 -5.74 15.58
N GLY A 92 17.13 -6.25 16.33
CA GLY A 92 17.03 -6.04 17.79
C GLY A 92 18.28 -6.41 18.56
N ASP A 93 18.95 -7.51 18.21
CA ASP A 93 20.19 -7.96 18.84
C ASP A 93 21.40 -7.08 18.45
N GLU A 94 21.45 -6.59 17.22
CA GLU A 94 22.51 -5.69 16.74
C GLU A 94 22.35 -4.31 17.37
N ILE A 95 21.14 -3.77 17.35
CA ILE A 95 20.77 -2.51 18.02
C ILE A 95 21.14 -2.59 19.50
N GLY A 96 20.84 -3.70 20.16
CA GLY A 96 21.18 -3.91 21.58
C GLY A 96 22.67 -3.96 21.85
N LYS A 97 23.50 -4.43 20.91
CA LYS A 97 24.97 -4.47 21.04
C LYS A 97 25.60 -3.09 20.77
N GLU A 98 25.19 -2.42 19.71
CA GLU A 98 25.71 -1.10 19.33
C GLU A 98 25.34 -0.01 20.34
N LEU A 99 24.13 -0.05 20.89
CA LEU A 99 23.69 0.92 21.90
C LEU A 99 24.43 0.81 23.24
N LYS A 100 24.99 -0.36 23.60
CA LYS A 100 25.72 -0.56 24.87
C LYS A 100 27.05 0.19 24.96
N GLY A 101 27.59 0.64 23.82
CA GLY A 101 28.87 1.38 23.76
C GLY A 101 28.79 2.80 23.24
N SER A 102 27.58 3.26 22.89
CA SER A 102 27.38 4.53 22.19
C SER A 102 27.30 5.73 23.13
N ALA A 103 27.93 6.83 22.72
CA ALA A 103 27.80 8.13 23.38
C ALA A 103 26.43 8.81 23.11
N ASN A 104 25.74 8.43 22.01
CA ASN A 104 24.42 8.96 21.66
C ASN A 104 23.50 7.85 21.08
N PRO A 105 22.92 7.00 21.95
CA PRO A 105 22.14 5.83 21.53
C PRO A 105 20.95 6.15 20.61
N GLN A 106 20.34 7.32 20.75
CA GLN A 106 19.19 7.71 19.95
C GLN A 106 19.58 7.98 18.49
N ALA A 107 20.67 8.71 18.29
CA ALA A 107 21.16 9.03 16.94
C ALA A 107 21.62 7.78 16.18
N ASP A 108 22.31 6.86 16.87
CA ASP A 108 22.77 5.61 16.28
C ASP A 108 21.59 4.71 15.89
N LYS A 109 20.58 4.65 16.75
CA LYS A 109 19.34 3.94 16.43
C LYS A 109 18.63 4.51 15.21
N GLU A 110 18.51 5.84 15.10
CA GLU A 110 17.92 6.49 13.95
C GLU A 110 18.71 6.24 12.66
N ALA A 111 20.04 6.24 12.74
CA ALA A 111 20.92 5.90 11.62
C ALA A 111 20.73 4.46 11.14
N LEU A 112 20.63 3.49 12.06
CA LEU A 112 20.35 2.09 11.73
C LEU A 112 18.98 1.91 11.09
N VAL A 113 17.94 2.59 11.61
CA VAL A 113 16.60 2.57 11.02
C VAL A 113 16.61 3.18 9.61
N ALA A 114 17.33 4.28 9.40
CA ALA A 114 17.45 4.92 8.09
C ALA A 114 18.16 3.99 7.09
N LYS A 115 19.23 3.31 7.51
CA LYS A 115 19.93 2.32 6.70
C LYS A 115 19.01 1.14 6.34
N PHE A 116 18.31 0.59 7.34
CA PHE A 116 17.34 -0.49 7.13
C PHE A 116 16.23 -0.07 6.14
N LYS A 117 15.70 1.14 6.27
CA LYS A 117 14.68 1.68 5.36
C LYS A 117 15.21 1.75 3.91
N ALA A 118 16.44 2.21 3.73
CA ALA A 118 17.05 2.31 2.40
C ALA A 118 17.27 0.95 1.72
N GLU A 119 17.67 -0.06 2.50
CA GLU A 119 18.00 -1.40 2.00
C GLU A 119 16.74 -2.27 1.78
N ASN A 120 15.78 -2.25 2.72
CA ASN A 120 14.69 -3.23 2.78
C ASN A 120 13.29 -2.67 2.47
N CYS A 121 13.11 -1.35 2.41
CA CYS A 121 11.80 -0.74 2.15
C CYS A 121 11.74 -0.06 0.78
N SER A 122 12.69 -0.34 -0.08
CA SER A 122 12.73 0.20 -1.44
C SER A 122 11.58 -0.35 -2.28
N VAL A 123 10.98 0.49 -3.12
CA VAL A 123 9.96 0.08 -4.08
C VAL A 123 10.48 -0.98 -5.07
N PHE A 124 11.77 -0.98 -5.38
CA PHE A 124 12.37 -1.97 -6.27
C PHE A 124 12.38 -3.36 -5.65
N GLU A 125 12.63 -3.45 -4.34
CA GLU A 125 12.51 -4.71 -3.60
C GLU A 125 11.06 -5.19 -3.56
N ALA A 126 10.11 -4.29 -3.34
CA ALA A 126 8.69 -4.60 -3.39
C ALA A 126 8.24 -5.07 -4.79
N ALA A 127 8.76 -4.47 -5.86
CA ALA A 127 8.48 -4.90 -7.22
C ALA A 127 9.12 -6.25 -7.56
N ALA A 128 10.35 -6.51 -7.11
CA ALA A 128 11.02 -7.81 -7.28
C ALA A 128 10.25 -8.95 -6.60
N ASN A 129 9.58 -8.66 -5.48
CA ASN A 129 8.73 -9.61 -4.77
C ASN A 129 7.26 -9.66 -5.26
N GLY A 130 6.91 -8.91 -6.32
CA GLY A 130 5.58 -8.93 -6.93
C GLY A 130 4.51 -8.15 -6.18
N TYR A 131 4.88 -7.25 -5.27
CA TYR A 131 3.93 -6.38 -4.56
C TYR A 131 3.57 -5.12 -5.32
N VAL A 132 4.33 -4.78 -6.36
CA VAL A 132 4.09 -3.65 -7.27
C VAL A 132 4.33 -4.14 -8.69
N GLU A 133 3.41 -3.88 -9.61
CA GLU A 133 3.50 -4.37 -10.99
C GLU A 133 4.50 -3.57 -11.83
N ASP A 134 4.60 -2.26 -11.61
CA ASP A 134 5.52 -1.43 -12.39
C ASP A 134 5.96 -0.18 -11.59
N VAL A 135 7.23 0.19 -11.75
CA VAL A 135 7.79 1.41 -11.16
C VAL A 135 7.82 2.48 -12.22
N ILE A 136 6.98 3.50 -12.08
CA ILE A 136 6.73 4.52 -13.09
C ILE A 136 7.24 5.90 -12.66
N THR A 137 7.67 6.70 -13.64
CA THR A 137 8.00 8.11 -13.37
C THR A 137 6.74 8.96 -13.30
N PRO A 138 6.74 10.07 -12.53
CA PRO A 138 5.59 10.98 -12.46
C PRO A 138 5.11 11.47 -13.83
N SER A 139 6.02 11.71 -14.77
CA SER A 139 5.69 12.14 -16.14
C SER A 139 4.94 11.08 -16.95
N ALA A 140 5.20 9.79 -16.70
CA ALA A 140 4.56 8.68 -17.38
C ALA A 140 3.20 8.28 -16.76
N THR A 141 2.86 8.78 -15.59
CA THR A 141 1.68 8.35 -14.81
C THR A 141 0.40 8.39 -15.62
N ARG A 142 0.13 9.51 -16.33
CA ARG A 142 -1.10 9.65 -17.12
C ARG A 142 -1.21 8.60 -18.22
N ALA A 143 -0.14 8.38 -18.96
CA ALA A 143 -0.13 7.41 -20.07
C ALA A 143 -0.30 5.98 -19.54
N LYS A 144 0.39 5.63 -18.45
CA LYS A 144 0.26 4.31 -17.81
C LYS A 144 -1.13 4.07 -17.24
N LEU A 145 -1.73 5.07 -16.58
CA LEU A 145 -3.10 4.97 -16.07
C LEU A 145 -4.12 4.80 -17.21
N ALA A 146 -4.00 5.54 -18.30
CA ALA A 146 -4.88 5.39 -19.45
C ALA A 146 -4.79 3.97 -20.05
N SER A 147 -3.58 3.48 -20.27
CA SER A 147 -3.35 2.12 -20.77
C SER A 147 -3.88 1.04 -19.82
N ALA A 148 -3.71 1.21 -18.51
CA ALA A 148 -4.24 0.30 -17.51
C ALA A 148 -5.78 0.30 -17.47
N LEU A 149 -6.41 1.47 -17.60
CA LEU A 149 -7.87 1.57 -17.70
C LEU A 149 -8.40 0.88 -18.96
N ASP A 150 -7.72 1.05 -20.09
CA ASP A 150 -8.09 0.38 -21.34
C ASP A 150 -8.02 -1.15 -21.22
N MET A 151 -7.00 -1.68 -20.53
CA MET A 151 -6.92 -3.11 -20.23
C MET A 151 -8.07 -3.58 -19.33
N LEU A 152 -8.47 -2.78 -18.38
CA LEU A 152 -9.48 -3.13 -17.37
C LEU A 152 -10.92 -2.86 -17.83
N ILE A 153 -11.14 -2.26 -18.99
CA ILE A 153 -12.47 -1.91 -19.51
C ILE A 153 -13.39 -3.14 -19.65
N GLY A 154 -12.79 -4.28 -19.97
CA GLY A 154 -13.46 -5.57 -20.09
C GLY A 154 -13.65 -6.34 -18.78
N LYS A 155 -13.18 -5.79 -17.65
CA LYS A 155 -13.24 -6.48 -16.35
C LYS A 155 -14.67 -6.88 -16.00
N ARG A 156 -14.86 -8.17 -15.72
CA ARG A 156 -16.12 -8.74 -15.20
C ARG A 156 -15.79 -9.64 -14.02
N VAL A 157 -16.36 -9.31 -12.88
CA VAL A 157 -16.18 -10.08 -11.65
C VAL A 157 -17.51 -10.74 -11.32
N GLN A 158 -17.52 -12.08 -11.37
CA GLN A 158 -18.66 -12.87 -10.87
C GLN A 158 -18.43 -13.16 -9.39
N ARG A 159 -19.37 -12.74 -8.57
CA ARG A 159 -19.38 -13.04 -7.13
C ARG A 159 -20.58 -13.90 -6.79
N LEU A 160 -20.42 -14.73 -5.78
CA LEU A 160 -21.56 -15.45 -5.21
C LEU A 160 -22.57 -14.44 -4.63
N PRO A 161 -23.89 -14.65 -4.87
CA PRO A 161 -24.92 -13.79 -4.29
C PRO A 161 -24.81 -13.77 -2.76
N LYS A 162 -24.73 -12.60 -2.18
CA LYS A 162 -24.71 -12.43 -0.72
C LYS A 162 -26.12 -12.21 -0.21
N LYS A 163 -26.53 -12.97 0.83
CA LYS A 163 -27.79 -12.73 1.54
C LYS A 163 -27.75 -11.44 2.35
N HIS A 164 -26.59 -11.15 2.95
CA HIS A 164 -26.36 -9.99 3.82
C HIS A 164 -24.99 -9.40 3.57
N ASN A 165 -24.89 -8.11 3.76
CA ASN A 165 -23.62 -7.40 3.72
C ASN A 165 -23.06 -7.34 5.15
N ASN A 166 -21.83 -7.80 5.33
CA ASN A 166 -21.15 -7.69 6.62
C ASN A 166 -20.53 -6.29 6.73
N LEU A 167 -21.33 -5.31 7.13
CA LEU A 167 -20.89 -3.94 7.32
C LEU A 167 -20.28 -3.77 8.71
N PHE A 168 -19.08 -3.25 8.76
CA PHE A 168 -18.48 -2.76 10.00
C PHE A 168 -19.20 -1.47 10.43
N ILE A 169 -20.02 -1.56 11.46
CA ILE A 169 -20.84 -0.47 12.01
C ILE A 169 -20.01 0.37 13.00
#